data_43c416803d53165bf579a7080a307a13
#
_entry.id   43c416803d53165bf579a7080a307a13
#
_cell.length_a   1.000
_cell.length_b   1.000
_cell.length_c   1.000
_cell.angle_alpha   90.00
_cell.angle_beta   90.00
_cell.angle_gamma   90.00
#
_symmetry.space_group_name_H-M   'P 1'
#
loop_
_entity.id
_entity.type
_entity.pdbx_description
1 polymer ?
#
loop_
_entity_poly.entity_id
_entity_poly.type
_entity_poly.pdbx_seq_one_letter_code
_entity_poly.pdbx_strand_id
1 'polypeptide(L)'
;MGIQFKDVSYAYRGLKVNYDAIGHIHLDIQAKGEFIAIVGHTGSGKSTLVQHMNALLLPSSGIVTVFGQDLPPKKKEKINHLRQKVGLVFQFPEYQLFEENIIKDIMFGPKNFKSTEAEALEKAKRAAQTVGIDESLYEQSPFRISGGQMRRVAVAGILAMEPDILVLDEPTRGLDPKGRRDLMSIFKKIHEEEGKTIILISHDMDLVSEYAKRVLVLDEGKLVFDGPKESLFEHPDFDRFHLDLPTPLKIMKHMSQSLGIPYVPTYDFNSLLKYLKEVEA
;
A
#
# COMPACT_ATOMS: atom_id res chain seq x y z
N MET A 1 -6.55 7.94 15.94
CA MET A 1 -5.09 7.75 15.82
C MET A 1 -4.86 6.34 15.32
N GLY A 2 -4.13 6.14 14.24
CA GLY A 2 -3.86 4.84 13.65
C GLY A 2 -2.47 4.35 14.03
N ILE A 3 -1.45 4.93 13.40
CA ILE A 3 -0.05 4.55 13.60
C ILE A 3 0.77 5.81 13.85
N GLN A 4 1.70 5.76 14.81
CA GLN A 4 2.62 6.84 15.12
C GLN A 4 4.03 6.31 15.29
N PHE A 5 4.99 6.96 14.66
CA PHE A 5 6.43 6.75 14.84
C PHE A 5 7.03 7.93 15.61
N LYS A 6 7.75 7.63 16.69
CA LYS A 6 8.45 8.64 17.52
C LYS A 6 9.92 8.28 17.57
N ASP A 7 10.74 8.99 16.80
CA ASP A 7 12.20 8.84 16.73
C ASP A 7 12.64 7.39 16.49
N VAL A 8 11.98 6.73 15.51
CA VAL A 8 12.14 5.30 15.26
C VAL A 8 13.35 5.04 14.39
N SER A 9 14.23 4.14 14.85
CA SER A 9 15.32 3.60 14.06
C SER A 9 15.33 2.08 14.11
N TYR A 10 15.79 1.46 13.03
CA TYR A 10 15.93 0.01 12.93
C TYR A 10 17.13 -0.40 12.10
N ALA A 11 17.91 -1.33 12.65
CA ALA A 11 19.05 -1.93 11.97
C ALA A 11 18.90 -3.45 11.88
N TYR A 12 19.13 -4.01 10.68
CA TYR A 12 19.30 -5.43 10.53
C TYR A 12 20.67 -5.83 11.07
N ARG A 13 20.67 -6.68 12.09
CA ARG A 13 21.90 -7.22 12.69
C ARG A 13 22.21 -8.58 12.09
N GLY A 14 23.16 -8.61 11.16
CA GLY A 14 23.66 -9.84 10.56
C GLY A 14 24.98 -10.30 11.22
N LEU A 15 25.40 -11.54 10.93
CA LEU A 15 26.65 -12.13 11.44
C LEU A 15 27.92 -11.36 10.97
N LYS A 16 27.84 -10.55 9.90
CA LYS A 16 29.00 -9.86 9.31
C LYS A 16 28.83 -8.36 9.07
N VAL A 17 27.59 -7.85 8.94
CA VAL A 17 27.33 -6.44 8.64
C VAL A 17 26.08 -5.98 9.36
N ASN A 18 26.16 -4.83 10.05
CA ASN A 18 25.01 -4.10 10.53
C ASN A 18 24.56 -3.15 9.42
N TYR A 19 23.29 -3.17 9.07
CA TYR A 19 22.70 -2.27 8.07
C TYR A 19 21.58 -1.47 8.72
N ASP A 20 21.77 -0.14 8.79
CA ASP A 20 20.78 0.79 9.28
C ASP A 20 19.72 0.98 8.19
N ALA A 21 18.55 0.38 8.37
CA ALA A 21 17.51 0.35 7.35
C ALA A 21 16.57 1.56 7.42
N ILE A 22 16.29 2.06 8.62
CA ILE A 22 15.57 3.32 8.86
C ILE A 22 16.16 4.03 10.07
N GLY A 23 16.17 5.37 10.05
CA GLY A 23 16.75 6.19 11.10
C GLY A 23 15.94 7.44 11.42
N HIS A 24 15.66 7.64 12.72
CA HIS A 24 15.02 8.85 13.26
C HIS A 24 13.67 9.20 12.58
N ILE A 25 12.84 8.18 12.28
CA ILE A 25 11.54 8.39 11.65
C ILE A 25 10.54 8.99 12.65
N HIS A 26 9.94 10.11 12.24
CA HIS A 26 8.75 10.70 12.87
C HIS A 26 7.63 10.70 11.85
N LEU A 27 6.50 10.06 12.16
CA LEU A 27 5.40 9.89 11.22
C LEU A 27 4.09 9.63 11.97
N ASP A 28 3.01 10.29 11.53
CA ASP A 28 1.65 10.05 12.01
C ASP A 28 0.75 9.62 10.84
N ILE A 29 0.02 8.52 11.00
CA ILE A 29 -0.94 8.00 10.03
C ILE A 29 -2.30 7.83 10.70
N GLN A 30 -3.34 8.35 10.09
CA GLN A 30 -4.70 8.21 10.60
C GLN A 30 -5.24 6.80 10.33
N ALA A 31 -6.08 6.30 11.24
CA ALA A 31 -6.71 4.99 11.08
C ALA A 31 -7.68 4.92 9.89
N LYS A 32 -8.25 6.06 9.47
CA LYS A 32 -9.27 6.13 8.43
C LYS A 32 -9.07 7.34 7.52
N GLY A 33 -9.44 7.16 6.25
CA GLY A 33 -9.61 8.24 5.30
C GLY A 33 -8.34 8.75 4.62
N GLU A 34 -7.18 8.14 4.81
CA GLU A 34 -5.97 8.51 4.10
C GLU A 34 -5.69 7.54 2.94
N PHE A 35 -5.27 8.07 1.78
CA PHE A 35 -4.60 7.31 0.74
C PHE A 35 -3.18 7.86 0.60
N ILE A 36 -2.22 7.11 1.12
CA ILE A 36 -0.82 7.51 1.24
C ILE A 36 0.01 6.69 0.26
N ALA A 37 0.91 7.34 -0.49
CA ALA A 37 1.96 6.63 -1.20
C ALA A 37 3.29 6.74 -0.44
N ILE A 38 4.05 5.65 -0.42
CA ILE A 38 5.44 5.62 0.06
C ILE A 38 6.34 5.35 -1.14
N VAL A 39 7.20 6.29 -1.47
CA VAL A 39 8.09 6.26 -2.63
C VAL A 39 9.55 6.40 -2.22
N GLY A 40 10.47 6.15 -3.15
CA GLY A 40 11.91 6.23 -2.98
C GLY A 40 12.62 5.09 -3.69
N HIS A 41 13.93 5.17 -3.86
CA HIS A 41 14.72 4.16 -4.55
C HIS A 41 14.71 2.79 -3.87
N THR A 42 15.14 1.74 -4.57
CA THR A 42 15.29 0.39 -3.98
C THR A 42 16.31 0.44 -2.84
N GLY A 43 15.97 -0.14 -1.70
CA GLY A 43 16.81 -0.11 -0.50
C GLY A 43 16.65 1.14 0.39
N SER A 44 15.77 2.09 0.07
CA SER A 44 15.55 3.29 0.88
C SER A 44 14.82 3.06 2.22
N GLY A 45 14.42 1.81 2.54
CA GLY A 45 13.80 1.46 3.83
C GLY A 45 12.27 1.32 3.80
N LYS A 46 11.59 1.46 2.64
CA LYS A 46 10.11 1.42 2.53
C LYS A 46 9.49 0.16 3.12
N SER A 47 9.94 -1.03 2.69
CA SER A 47 9.39 -2.30 3.20
C SER A 47 9.71 -2.49 4.69
N THR A 48 10.86 -2.01 5.17
CA THR A 48 11.19 -2.01 6.59
C THR A 48 10.22 -1.10 7.38
N LEU A 49 9.93 0.10 6.88
CA LEU A 49 9.00 1.03 7.52
C LEU A 49 7.60 0.40 7.67
N VAL A 50 7.05 -0.19 6.60
CA VAL A 50 5.69 -0.77 6.66
C VAL A 50 5.61 -2.04 7.49
N GLN A 51 6.69 -2.81 7.61
CA GLN A 51 6.74 -3.98 8.50
C GLN A 51 6.69 -3.61 9.99
N HIS A 52 7.07 -2.39 10.35
CA HIS A 52 6.84 -1.86 11.71
C HIS A 52 5.37 -1.48 11.93
N MET A 53 4.65 -1.06 10.89
CA MET A 53 3.25 -0.65 11.00
C MET A 53 2.32 -1.80 11.41
N ASN A 54 2.65 -3.04 11.02
CA ASN A 54 1.87 -4.23 11.38
C ASN A 54 2.55 -5.11 12.44
N ALA A 55 3.57 -4.60 13.13
CA ALA A 55 4.32 -5.30 14.17
C ALA A 55 5.00 -6.61 13.70
N LEU A 56 5.40 -6.70 12.42
CA LEU A 56 6.30 -7.76 11.94
C LEU A 56 7.74 -7.50 12.37
N LEU A 57 8.16 -6.23 12.33
CA LEU A 57 9.42 -5.78 12.90
C LEU A 57 9.16 -4.92 14.13
N LEU A 58 10.07 -5.00 15.09
CA LEU A 58 10.06 -4.15 16.28
C LEU A 58 11.22 -3.16 16.18
N PRO A 59 11.03 -1.88 16.56
CA PRO A 59 12.07 -0.87 16.44
C PRO A 59 13.28 -1.21 17.31
N SER A 60 14.48 -0.86 16.82
CA SER A 60 15.73 -0.96 17.59
C SER A 60 15.84 0.17 18.61
N SER A 61 15.33 1.37 18.27
CA SER A 61 15.18 2.53 19.15
C SER A 61 13.94 3.33 18.76
N GLY A 62 13.47 4.19 19.67
CA GLY A 62 12.22 4.92 19.51
C GLY A 62 11.00 4.06 19.82
N ILE A 63 9.81 4.57 19.49
CA ILE A 63 8.52 3.92 19.77
C ILE A 63 7.64 3.99 18.53
N VAL A 64 7.08 2.85 18.12
CA VAL A 64 5.96 2.79 17.18
C VAL A 64 4.69 2.52 17.97
N THR A 65 3.72 3.41 17.91
CA THR A 65 2.41 3.20 18.51
C THR A 65 1.42 2.79 17.42
N VAL A 66 0.80 1.61 17.54
CA VAL A 66 -0.18 1.08 16.58
C VAL A 66 -1.51 0.90 17.30
N PHE A 67 -2.53 1.65 16.90
CA PHE A 67 -3.85 1.68 17.56
C PHE A 67 -3.78 1.81 19.09
N GLY A 68 -2.87 2.65 19.57
CA GLY A 68 -2.68 2.92 21.00
C GLY A 68 -1.80 1.93 21.74
N GLN A 69 -1.27 0.91 21.06
CA GLN A 69 -0.31 -0.03 21.65
C GLN A 69 1.11 0.29 21.20
N ASP A 70 2.01 0.49 22.16
CA ASP A 70 3.42 0.80 21.91
C ASP A 70 4.22 -0.45 21.54
N LEU A 71 5.16 -0.27 20.59
CA LEU A 71 6.14 -1.25 20.16
C LEU A 71 7.56 -0.70 20.38
N PRO A 72 8.48 -1.47 20.98
CA PRO A 72 8.32 -2.86 21.44
C PRO A 72 7.34 -2.95 22.62
N PRO A 73 6.57 -4.06 22.72
CA PRO A 73 5.60 -4.21 23.78
C PRO A 73 6.27 -4.32 25.15
N LYS A 74 5.59 -3.83 26.18
CA LYS A 74 5.98 -4.14 27.55
C LYS A 74 5.87 -5.67 27.78
N LYS A 75 6.63 -6.21 28.74
CA LYS A 75 6.70 -7.67 28.97
C LYS A 75 5.31 -8.33 28.96
N LYS A 76 5.16 -9.42 28.18
CA LYS A 76 3.97 -10.28 28.04
C LYS A 76 2.76 -9.68 27.28
N GLU A 77 2.83 -8.51 26.72
CA GLU A 77 1.74 -8.01 25.88
C GLU A 77 1.68 -8.74 24.55
N LYS A 78 0.47 -9.20 24.15
CA LYS A 78 0.26 -9.86 22.87
C LYS A 78 0.04 -8.80 21.79
N ILE A 79 0.79 -8.88 20.70
CA ILE A 79 0.74 -7.92 19.58
C ILE A 79 0.09 -8.50 18.31
N ASN A 80 -0.24 -9.79 18.30
CA ASN A 80 -0.78 -10.43 17.09
C ASN A 80 -2.06 -9.76 16.54
N HIS A 81 -2.92 -9.24 17.43
CA HIS A 81 -4.15 -8.55 17.02
C HIS A 81 -3.89 -7.28 16.21
N LEU A 82 -2.69 -6.68 16.29
CA LEU A 82 -2.31 -5.53 15.47
C LEU A 82 -2.23 -5.89 13.99
N ARG A 83 -1.83 -7.14 13.69
CA ARG A 83 -1.76 -7.66 12.32
C ARG A 83 -3.13 -7.84 11.68
N GLN A 84 -4.18 -8.02 12.49
CA GLN A 84 -5.55 -7.98 12.02
C GLN A 84 -5.96 -6.56 11.63
N LYS A 85 -5.58 -5.56 12.45
CA LYS A 85 -5.94 -4.15 12.22
C LYS A 85 -5.16 -3.51 11.08
N VAL A 86 -3.92 -3.94 10.87
CA VAL A 86 -3.05 -3.46 9.78
C VAL A 86 -2.74 -4.64 8.87
N GLY A 87 -3.54 -4.81 7.82
CA GLY A 87 -3.32 -5.82 6.78
C GLY A 87 -2.15 -5.43 5.89
N LEU A 88 -1.26 -6.38 5.60
CA LEU A 88 -0.12 -6.18 4.72
C LEU A 88 -0.18 -7.14 3.55
N VAL A 89 -0.36 -6.59 2.35
CA VAL A 89 -0.24 -7.30 1.08
C VAL A 89 1.21 -7.16 0.62
N PHE A 90 1.96 -8.26 0.67
CA PHE A 90 3.36 -8.30 0.24
C PHE A 90 3.47 -8.26 -1.29
N GLN A 91 4.65 -7.95 -1.78
CA GLN A 91 5.01 -8.13 -3.18
C GLN A 91 4.84 -9.60 -3.57
N PHE A 92 4.15 -9.86 -4.71
CA PHE A 92 3.79 -11.22 -5.16
C PHE A 92 3.01 -12.04 -4.10
N PRO A 93 1.86 -11.56 -3.63
CA PRO A 93 1.13 -12.17 -2.53
C PRO A 93 0.61 -13.57 -2.88
N GLU A 94 0.51 -13.91 -4.17
CA GLU A 94 0.14 -15.24 -4.68
C GLU A 94 1.09 -16.36 -4.24
N TYR A 95 2.33 -16.06 -3.89
CA TYR A 95 3.27 -17.06 -3.35
C TYR A 95 2.98 -17.44 -1.90
N GLN A 96 2.04 -16.75 -1.26
CA GLN A 96 1.63 -17.05 0.12
C GLN A 96 0.43 -18.01 0.20
N LEU A 97 -0.15 -18.40 -0.94
CA LEU A 97 -1.24 -19.37 -1.00
C LEU A 97 -0.71 -20.78 -0.71
N PHE A 98 -1.43 -21.55 0.11
CA PHE A 98 -0.96 -22.86 0.55
C PHE A 98 -2.06 -23.87 0.85
N GLU A 99 -3.33 -23.45 0.96
CA GLU A 99 -4.44 -24.31 1.28
C GLU A 99 -4.90 -25.17 0.08
N GLU A 100 -5.65 -26.21 0.34
CA GLU A 100 -6.13 -27.15 -0.68
C GLU A 100 -7.17 -26.51 -1.63
N ASN A 101 -7.95 -25.53 -1.15
CA ASN A 101 -8.93 -24.80 -1.95
C ASN A 101 -8.96 -23.31 -1.59
N ILE A 102 -9.51 -22.51 -2.51
CA ILE A 102 -9.53 -21.06 -2.47
C ILE A 102 -10.26 -20.55 -1.22
N ILE A 103 -11.42 -21.10 -0.90
CA ILE A 103 -12.20 -20.57 0.23
C ILE A 103 -11.51 -20.82 1.56
N LYS A 104 -10.84 -21.97 1.73
CA LYS A 104 -10.07 -22.27 2.94
C LYS A 104 -8.87 -21.36 3.09
N ASP A 105 -8.19 -21.04 1.99
CA ASP A 105 -7.06 -20.10 2.00
C ASP A 105 -7.50 -18.71 2.47
N ILE A 106 -8.63 -18.21 1.97
CA ILE A 106 -9.19 -16.92 2.40
C ILE A 106 -9.66 -16.97 3.87
N MET A 107 -10.21 -18.10 4.34
CA MET A 107 -10.65 -18.29 5.72
C MET A 107 -9.51 -18.35 6.73
N PHE A 108 -8.29 -18.65 6.31
CA PHE A 108 -7.14 -18.86 7.19
C PHE A 108 -6.87 -17.67 8.12
N GLY A 109 -6.86 -16.45 7.57
CA GLY A 109 -6.66 -15.23 8.35
C GLY A 109 -7.69 -15.06 9.47
N PRO A 110 -9.00 -14.99 9.17
CA PRO A 110 -10.06 -14.89 10.16
C PRO A 110 -10.01 -15.97 11.26
N LYS A 111 -9.74 -17.23 10.89
CA LYS A 111 -9.62 -18.33 11.87
C LYS A 111 -8.48 -18.12 12.87
N ASN A 112 -7.35 -17.60 12.43
CA ASN A 112 -6.22 -17.26 13.30
C ASN A 112 -6.54 -16.12 14.28
N PHE A 113 -7.53 -15.29 13.98
CA PHE A 113 -8.02 -14.20 14.84
C PHE A 113 -9.33 -14.55 15.56
N LYS A 114 -9.55 -15.84 15.84
CA LYS A 114 -10.62 -16.38 16.68
C LYS A 114 -12.03 -16.29 16.10
N SER A 115 -12.21 -16.07 14.80
CA SER A 115 -13.50 -16.26 14.17
C SER A 115 -13.90 -17.75 14.23
N THR A 116 -15.17 -18.01 14.49
CA THR A 116 -15.73 -19.35 14.31
C THR A 116 -15.67 -19.77 12.84
N GLU A 117 -15.86 -21.06 12.55
CA GLU A 117 -15.87 -21.56 11.18
C GLU A 117 -16.91 -20.82 10.31
N ALA A 118 -18.13 -20.64 10.85
CA ALA A 118 -19.20 -19.94 10.15
C ALA A 118 -18.86 -18.45 9.89
N GLU A 119 -18.35 -17.74 10.90
CA GLU A 119 -17.93 -16.34 10.75
C GLU A 119 -16.77 -16.19 9.75
N ALA A 120 -15.79 -17.10 9.80
CA ALA A 120 -14.68 -17.10 8.87
C ALA A 120 -15.14 -17.34 7.43
N LEU A 121 -16.08 -18.24 7.21
CA LEU A 121 -16.66 -18.51 5.91
C LEU A 121 -17.41 -17.26 5.36
N GLU A 122 -18.22 -16.61 6.18
CA GLU A 122 -18.95 -15.41 5.76
C GLU A 122 -18.00 -14.26 5.41
N LYS A 123 -16.96 -14.05 6.21
CA LYS A 123 -15.91 -13.05 5.92
C LYS A 123 -15.16 -13.38 4.63
N ALA A 124 -14.82 -14.64 4.43
CA ALA A 124 -14.14 -15.11 3.23
C ALA A 124 -14.97 -14.91 1.97
N LYS A 125 -16.27 -15.25 2.01
CA LYS A 125 -17.20 -15.02 0.88
C LYS A 125 -17.31 -13.55 0.52
N ARG A 126 -17.49 -12.65 1.50
CA ARG A 126 -17.52 -11.20 1.26
C ARG A 126 -16.22 -10.70 0.63
N ALA A 127 -15.08 -11.13 1.17
CA ALA A 127 -13.77 -10.73 0.65
C ALA A 127 -13.56 -11.26 -0.79
N ALA A 128 -13.93 -12.51 -1.08
CA ALA A 128 -13.88 -13.09 -2.41
C ALA A 128 -14.73 -12.30 -3.42
N GLN A 129 -15.96 -11.94 -3.04
CA GLN A 129 -16.86 -11.10 -3.86
C GLN A 129 -16.24 -9.71 -4.11
N THR A 130 -15.64 -9.08 -3.09
CA THR A 130 -14.98 -7.77 -3.21
C THR A 130 -13.89 -7.78 -4.26
N VAL A 131 -13.10 -8.85 -4.34
CA VAL A 131 -12.01 -8.97 -5.33
C VAL A 131 -12.47 -9.63 -6.65
N GLY A 132 -13.75 -9.99 -6.78
CA GLY A 132 -14.30 -10.57 -8.01
C GLY A 132 -13.89 -12.01 -8.26
N ILE A 133 -13.82 -12.84 -7.23
CA ILE A 133 -13.66 -14.30 -7.32
C ILE A 133 -15.05 -14.95 -7.35
N ASP A 134 -15.35 -15.70 -8.41
CA ASP A 134 -16.62 -16.41 -8.59
C ASP A 134 -16.77 -17.58 -7.61
N GLU A 135 -17.98 -17.80 -7.10
CA GLU A 135 -18.29 -18.90 -6.16
C GLU A 135 -17.95 -20.29 -6.71
N SER A 136 -18.06 -20.49 -8.02
CA SER A 136 -17.72 -21.76 -8.67
C SER A 136 -16.24 -22.14 -8.53
N LEU A 137 -15.40 -21.20 -8.16
CA LEU A 137 -13.97 -21.40 -7.94
C LEU A 137 -13.62 -21.76 -6.49
N TYR A 138 -14.52 -21.58 -5.53
CA TYR A 138 -14.21 -21.68 -4.09
C TYR A 138 -13.61 -23.04 -3.68
N GLU A 139 -14.11 -24.13 -4.26
CA GLU A 139 -13.60 -25.47 -3.96
C GLU A 139 -12.43 -25.90 -4.85
N GLN A 140 -12.00 -25.03 -5.78
CA GLN A 140 -10.83 -25.31 -6.60
C GLN A 140 -9.54 -25.00 -5.86
N SER A 141 -8.48 -25.73 -6.21
CA SER A 141 -7.14 -25.43 -5.72
C SER A 141 -6.69 -24.05 -6.25
N PRO A 142 -6.11 -23.18 -5.38
CA PRO A 142 -5.58 -21.90 -5.81
C PRO A 142 -4.48 -22.01 -6.87
N PHE A 143 -3.85 -23.18 -7.00
CA PHE A 143 -2.80 -23.43 -7.99
C PHE A 143 -3.34 -23.84 -9.38
N ARG A 144 -4.66 -23.90 -9.56
CA ARG A 144 -5.31 -24.25 -10.85
C ARG A 144 -6.00 -23.06 -11.51
N ILE A 145 -5.81 -21.86 -11.02
CA ILE A 145 -6.36 -20.63 -11.57
C ILE A 145 -5.27 -19.75 -12.15
N SER A 146 -5.61 -18.67 -12.86
CA SER A 146 -4.63 -17.74 -13.43
C SER A 146 -3.85 -16.97 -12.35
N GLY A 147 -2.64 -16.52 -12.66
CA GLY A 147 -1.82 -15.72 -11.72
C GLY A 147 -2.54 -14.47 -11.20
N GLY A 148 -3.32 -13.80 -12.07
CA GLY A 148 -4.14 -12.66 -11.63
C GLY A 148 -5.26 -13.05 -10.66
N GLN A 149 -5.88 -14.22 -10.85
CA GLN A 149 -6.86 -14.77 -9.90
C GLN A 149 -6.18 -15.20 -8.60
N MET A 150 -5.03 -15.86 -8.65
CA MET A 150 -4.24 -16.21 -7.45
C MET A 150 -3.94 -14.95 -6.61
N ARG A 151 -3.50 -13.86 -7.25
CA ARG A 151 -3.26 -12.58 -6.57
C ARG A 151 -4.51 -12.03 -5.91
N ARG A 152 -5.66 -12.09 -6.56
CA ARG A 152 -6.95 -11.68 -5.99
C ARG A 152 -7.33 -12.54 -4.78
N VAL A 153 -7.10 -13.85 -4.84
CA VAL A 153 -7.32 -14.77 -3.70
C VAL A 153 -6.45 -14.37 -2.51
N ALA A 154 -5.16 -14.14 -2.72
CA ALA A 154 -4.25 -13.70 -1.66
C ALA A 154 -4.66 -12.36 -1.04
N VAL A 155 -5.09 -11.39 -1.88
CA VAL A 155 -5.64 -10.10 -1.40
C VAL A 155 -6.93 -10.33 -0.60
N ALA A 156 -7.81 -11.23 -1.05
CA ALA A 156 -9.03 -11.57 -0.31
C ALA A 156 -8.74 -12.16 1.07
N GLY A 157 -7.69 -12.97 1.22
CA GLY A 157 -7.25 -13.50 2.51
C GLY A 157 -6.88 -12.41 3.52
N ILE A 158 -6.28 -11.31 3.05
CA ILE A 158 -5.99 -10.14 3.89
C ILE A 158 -7.27 -9.34 4.18
N LEU A 159 -8.12 -9.11 3.16
CA LEU A 159 -9.37 -8.36 3.34
C LEU A 159 -10.37 -9.08 4.26
N ALA A 160 -10.38 -10.41 4.27
CA ALA A 160 -11.23 -11.21 5.15
C ALA A 160 -10.94 -10.99 6.65
N MET A 161 -9.75 -10.50 7.01
CA MET A 161 -9.42 -10.10 8.37
C MET A 161 -10.07 -8.76 8.77
N GLU A 162 -10.70 -8.04 7.82
CA GLU A 162 -11.35 -6.74 8.00
C GLU A 162 -10.41 -5.67 8.59
N PRO A 163 -9.22 -5.44 8.02
CA PRO A 163 -8.27 -4.47 8.55
C PRO A 163 -8.81 -3.04 8.46
N ASP A 164 -8.41 -2.18 9.41
CA ASP A 164 -8.67 -0.73 9.37
C ASP A 164 -7.70 0.00 8.42
N ILE A 165 -6.47 -0.47 8.37
CA ILE A 165 -5.40 0.05 7.49
C ILE A 165 -4.93 -1.09 6.58
N LEU A 166 -4.81 -0.81 5.28
CA LEU A 166 -4.32 -1.77 4.30
C LEU A 166 -3.01 -1.25 3.68
N VAL A 167 -1.95 -1.98 3.89
CA VAL A 167 -0.62 -1.70 3.32
C VAL A 167 -0.41 -2.58 2.10
N LEU A 168 -0.03 -1.98 0.99
CA LEU A 168 0.13 -2.60 -0.31
C LEU A 168 1.59 -2.42 -0.77
N ASP A 169 2.39 -3.47 -0.70
CA ASP A 169 3.79 -3.43 -1.14
C ASP A 169 3.88 -3.88 -2.60
N GLU A 170 4.02 -2.91 -3.54
CA GLU A 170 4.10 -3.13 -4.99
C GLU A 170 2.98 -4.04 -5.55
N PRO A 171 1.69 -3.80 -5.24
CA PRO A 171 0.61 -4.77 -5.49
C PRO A 171 0.38 -5.04 -6.97
N THR A 172 0.77 -4.13 -7.86
CA THR A 172 0.53 -4.20 -9.31
C THR A 172 1.72 -4.74 -10.09
N ARG A 173 2.84 -5.05 -9.44
CA ARG A 173 4.04 -5.52 -10.10
C ARG A 173 3.81 -6.83 -10.85
N GLY A 174 4.21 -6.88 -12.13
CA GLY A 174 4.05 -8.05 -12.98
C GLY A 174 2.64 -8.25 -13.56
N LEU A 175 1.68 -7.35 -13.27
CA LEU A 175 0.36 -7.35 -13.92
C LEU A 175 0.41 -6.57 -15.23
N ASP A 176 -0.42 -7.00 -16.18
CA ASP A 176 -0.72 -6.25 -17.38
C ASP A 176 -1.50 -4.95 -17.07
N PRO A 177 -1.61 -4.00 -18.01
CA PRO A 177 -2.29 -2.72 -17.75
C PRO A 177 -3.75 -2.86 -17.31
N LYS A 178 -4.47 -3.89 -17.78
CA LYS A 178 -5.85 -4.15 -17.36
C LYS A 178 -5.89 -4.67 -15.92
N GLY A 179 -5.08 -5.67 -15.61
CA GLY A 179 -4.99 -6.24 -14.26
C GLY A 179 -4.57 -5.19 -13.21
N ARG A 180 -3.67 -4.26 -13.56
CA ARG A 180 -3.31 -3.13 -12.69
C ARG A 180 -4.52 -2.25 -12.37
N ARG A 181 -5.26 -1.79 -13.41
CA ARG A 181 -6.45 -0.96 -13.22
C ARG A 181 -7.51 -1.68 -12.41
N ASP A 182 -7.80 -2.94 -12.74
CA ASP A 182 -8.81 -3.74 -12.04
C ASP A 182 -8.46 -3.89 -10.56
N LEU A 183 -7.19 -4.19 -10.23
CA LEU A 183 -6.75 -4.36 -8.84
C LEU A 183 -6.78 -3.02 -8.07
N MET A 184 -6.29 -1.95 -8.67
CA MET A 184 -6.29 -0.63 -8.03
C MET A 184 -7.71 -0.07 -7.85
N SER A 185 -8.65 -0.38 -8.75
CA SER A 185 -10.06 0.00 -8.60
C SER A 185 -10.70 -0.64 -7.36
N ILE A 186 -10.31 -1.87 -7.01
CA ILE A 186 -10.77 -2.54 -5.77
C ILE A 186 -10.29 -1.75 -4.54
N PHE A 187 -9.02 -1.39 -4.48
CA PHE A 187 -8.48 -0.63 -3.35
C PHE A 187 -9.08 0.77 -3.25
N LYS A 188 -9.29 1.44 -4.40
CA LYS A 188 -9.96 2.72 -4.45
C LYS A 188 -11.37 2.63 -3.88
N LYS A 189 -12.14 1.62 -4.31
CA LYS A 189 -13.50 1.38 -3.80
C LYS A 189 -13.52 1.14 -2.28
N ILE A 190 -12.62 0.30 -1.77
CA ILE A 190 -12.47 0.06 -0.33
C ILE A 190 -12.17 1.36 0.43
N HIS A 191 -11.30 2.22 -0.12
CA HIS A 191 -11.00 3.51 0.47
C HIS A 191 -12.22 4.44 0.49
N GLU A 192 -12.90 4.58 -0.66
CA GLU A 192 -14.00 5.54 -0.84
C GLU A 192 -15.29 5.10 -0.12
N GLU A 193 -15.64 3.82 -0.16
CA GLU A 193 -16.89 3.31 0.40
C GLU A 193 -16.78 2.92 1.88
N GLU A 194 -15.63 2.37 2.31
CA GLU A 194 -15.43 1.89 3.68
C GLU A 194 -14.61 2.87 4.53
N GLY A 195 -14.06 3.92 3.93
CA GLY A 195 -13.23 4.94 4.61
C GLY A 195 -11.92 4.39 5.15
N LYS A 196 -11.43 3.25 4.66
CA LYS A 196 -10.17 2.66 5.13
C LYS A 196 -8.97 3.47 4.68
N THR A 197 -7.93 3.49 5.51
CA THR A 197 -6.64 4.04 5.11
C THR A 197 -5.90 3.03 4.24
N ILE A 198 -5.42 3.49 3.07
CA ILE A 198 -4.59 2.73 2.15
C ILE A 198 -3.18 3.31 2.15
N ILE A 199 -2.19 2.45 2.29
CA ILE A 199 -0.76 2.80 2.18
C ILE A 199 -0.19 2.02 1.01
N LEU A 200 0.16 2.71 -0.07
CA LEU A 200 0.68 2.13 -1.31
C LEU A 200 2.19 2.36 -1.40
N ILE A 201 2.98 1.28 -1.41
CA ILE A 201 4.36 1.37 -1.86
C ILE A 201 4.37 1.16 -3.37
N SER A 202 4.91 2.10 -4.11
CA SER A 202 5.08 1.99 -5.55
C SER A 202 6.24 2.83 -6.06
N HIS A 203 6.86 2.38 -7.14
CA HIS A 203 7.79 3.16 -7.96
C HIS A 203 7.11 3.72 -9.22
N ASP A 204 5.84 3.37 -9.45
CA ASP A 204 5.03 3.86 -10.58
C ASP A 204 4.37 5.19 -10.19
N MET A 205 4.93 6.30 -10.68
CA MET A 205 4.45 7.65 -10.34
C MET A 205 3.08 7.96 -10.94
N ASP A 206 2.64 7.27 -11.98
CA ASP A 206 1.28 7.41 -12.51
C ASP A 206 0.27 6.87 -11.50
N LEU A 207 0.53 5.72 -10.87
CA LEU A 207 -0.31 5.20 -9.80
C LEU A 207 -0.28 6.11 -8.56
N VAL A 208 0.90 6.58 -8.17
CA VAL A 208 1.03 7.52 -7.04
C VAL A 208 0.21 8.79 -7.29
N SER A 209 0.33 9.37 -8.46
CA SER A 209 -0.35 10.59 -8.85
C SER A 209 -1.87 10.42 -8.96
N GLU A 210 -2.34 9.27 -9.45
CA GLU A 210 -3.77 8.98 -9.63
C GLU A 210 -4.47 8.71 -8.30
N TYR A 211 -3.85 7.94 -7.39
CA TYR A 211 -4.54 7.41 -6.21
C TYR A 211 -4.18 8.12 -4.91
N ALA A 212 -2.93 8.52 -4.71
CA ALA A 212 -2.51 9.10 -3.44
C ALA A 212 -2.92 10.57 -3.30
N LYS A 213 -3.23 10.96 -2.06
CA LYS A 213 -3.39 12.36 -1.64
C LYS A 213 -2.16 12.87 -0.89
N ARG A 214 -1.49 12.01 -0.15
CA ARG A 214 -0.28 12.28 0.62
C ARG A 214 0.84 11.37 0.16
N VAL A 215 2.04 11.89 0.05
CA VAL A 215 3.22 11.14 -0.37
C VAL A 215 4.30 11.25 0.69
N LEU A 216 4.88 10.11 1.02
CA LEU A 216 6.06 9.98 1.87
C LEU A 216 7.24 9.58 0.99
N VAL A 217 8.32 10.36 1.01
CA VAL A 217 9.55 10.00 0.30
C VAL A 217 10.58 9.52 1.29
N LEU A 218 11.05 8.28 1.10
CA LEU A 218 12.17 7.73 1.85
C LEU A 218 13.43 7.76 1.00
N ASP A 219 14.50 8.24 1.60
CA ASP A 219 15.82 8.24 1.02
C ASP A 219 16.85 7.84 2.10
N GLU A 220 17.70 6.85 1.80
CA GLU A 220 18.72 6.32 2.72
C GLU A 220 18.21 6.09 4.16
N GLY A 221 17.02 5.50 4.28
CA GLY A 221 16.38 5.19 5.57
C GLY A 221 15.77 6.38 6.30
N LYS A 222 15.74 7.57 5.70
CA LYS A 222 15.16 8.79 6.28
C LYS A 222 13.90 9.19 5.56
N LEU A 223 12.95 9.75 6.29
CA LEU A 223 11.77 10.42 5.73
C LEU A 223 12.19 11.85 5.31
N VAL A 224 12.37 12.06 3.99
CA VAL A 224 12.85 13.34 3.43
C VAL A 224 11.73 14.24 2.92
N PHE A 225 10.53 13.69 2.75
CA PHE A 225 9.32 14.44 2.40
C PHE A 225 8.09 13.75 2.98
N ASP A 226 7.15 14.54 3.47
CA ASP A 226 5.81 14.15 3.92
C ASP A 226 4.83 15.28 3.62
N GLY A 227 3.94 15.08 2.67
CA GLY A 227 3.01 16.11 2.26
C GLY A 227 2.08 15.72 1.11
N PRO A 228 1.23 16.68 0.65
CA PRO A 228 0.39 16.48 -0.52
C PRO A 228 1.21 16.14 -1.78
N LYS A 229 0.65 15.32 -2.67
CA LYS A 229 1.32 14.95 -3.92
C LYS A 229 1.65 16.16 -4.79
N GLU A 230 0.78 17.16 -4.79
CA GLU A 230 0.95 18.41 -5.51
C GLU A 230 2.23 19.13 -5.06
N SER A 231 2.43 19.23 -3.74
CA SER A 231 3.63 19.85 -3.16
C SER A 231 4.90 19.07 -3.47
N LEU A 232 4.81 17.75 -3.68
CA LEU A 232 5.95 16.95 -4.10
C LEU A 232 6.31 17.21 -5.56
N PHE A 233 5.32 17.05 -6.47
CA PHE A 233 5.58 17.12 -7.92
C PHE A 233 5.89 18.54 -8.42
N GLU A 234 5.53 19.57 -7.66
CA GLU A 234 5.85 20.97 -7.92
C GLU A 234 7.00 21.49 -7.02
N HIS A 235 7.66 20.58 -6.29
CA HIS A 235 8.76 20.99 -5.41
C HIS A 235 9.90 21.58 -6.25
N PRO A 236 10.46 22.76 -5.89
CA PRO A 236 11.54 23.39 -6.65
C PRO A 236 12.74 22.48 -6.85
N ASP A 237 13.08 21.70 -5.84
CA ASP A 237 14.19 20.73 -5.86
C ASP A 237 13.70 19.30 -6.07
N PHE A 238 12.69 19.09 -6.93
CA PHE A 238 12.11 17.75 -7.17
C PHE A 238 13.15 16.70 -7.56
N ASP A 239 14.14 17.10 -8.37
CA ASP A 239 15.19 16.20 -8.87
C ASP A 239 16.01 15.55 -7.75
N ARG A 240 16.09 16.19 -6.57
CA ARG A 240 16.80 15.62 -5.41
C ARG A 240 16.19 14.34 -4.87
N PHE A 241 14.90 14.10 -5.15
CA PHE A 241 14.20 12.89 -4.70
C PHE A 241 14.46 11.67 -5.59
N HIS A 242 15.12 11.86 -6.74
CA HIS A 242 15.40 10.81 -7.73
C HIS A 242 14.15 10.05 -8.15
N LEU A 243 13.01 10.76 -8.27
CA LEU A 243 11.72 10.25 -8.70
C LEU A 243 11.41 10.72 -10.11
N ASP A 244 10.65 9.92 -10.83
CA ASP A 244 10.06 10.32 -12.10
C ASP A 244 8.83 11.20 -11.89
N LEU A 245 8.54 12.10 -12.86
CA LEU A 245 7.26 12.80 -12.89
C LEU A 245 6.16 11.87 -13.45
N PRO A 246 4.90 12.02 -13.01
CA PRO A 246 3.77 11.33 -13.64
C PRO A 246 3.66 11.67 -15.12
N THR A 247 3.25 10.71 -15.93
CA THR A 247 3.12 10.88 -17.38
C THR A 247 2.20 12.05 -17.79
N PRO A 248 1.01 12.26 -17.19
CA PRO A 248 0.18 13.41 -17.51
C PRO A 248 0.89 14.75 -17.28
N LEU A 249 1.65 14.84 -16.19
CA LEU A 249 2.39 16.06 -15.88
C LEU A 249 3.58 16.28 -16.81
N LYS A 250 4.29 15.21 -17.22
CA LYS A 250 5.35 15.27 -18.26
C LYS A 250 4.78 15.78 -19.58
N ILE A 251 3.64 15.21 -20.02
CA ILE A 251 2.98 15.63 -21.27
C ILE A 251 2.59 17.10 -21.17
N MET A 252 1.95 17.53 -20.07
CA MET A 252 1.51 18.91 -19.90
C MET A 252 2.69 19.90 -19.93
N LYS A 253 3.80 19.59 -19.25
CA LYS A 253 5.01 20.40 -19.29
C LYS A 253 5.57 20.50 -20.72
N HIS A 254 5.63 19.39 -21.43
CA HIS A 254 6.12 19.37 -22.82
C HIS A 254 5.23 20.19 -23.77
N MET A 255 3.92 20.03 -23.67
CA MET A 255 2.96 20.80 -24.50
C MET A 255 3.01 22.29 -24.21
N SER A 256 3.14 22.67 -22.95
CA SER A 256 3.30 24.08 -22.57
C SER A 256 4.57 24.69 -23.20
N GLN A 257 5.68 23.97 -23.16
CA GLN A 257 6.96 24.44 -23.72
C GLN A 257 6.99 24.45 -25.24
N SER A 258 6.40 23.44 -25.90
CA SER A 258 6.55 23.24 -27.34
C SER A 258 5.43 23.93 -28.15
N LEU A 259 4.22 24.03 -27.59
CA LEU A 259 3.03 24.54 -28.28
C LEU A 259 2.53 25.88 -27.70
N GLY A 260 3.17 26.38 -26.62
CA GLY A 260 2.74 27.62 -25.96
C GLY A 260 1.41 27.51 -25.22
N ILE A 261 0.89 26.30 -24.99
CA ILE A 261 -0.33 26.06 -24.22
C ILE A 261 -0.09 26.49 -22.76
N PRO A 262 -1.02 27.20 -22.10
CA PRO A 262 -0.87 27.54 -20.70
C PRO A 262 -0.62 26.29 -19.81
N TYR A 263 0.39 26.36 -18.94
CA TYR A 263 0.69 25.26 -18.04
C TYR A 263 -0.36 25.16 -16.93
N VAL A 264 -1.04 24.02 -16.86
CA VAL A 264 -1.94 23.66 -15.76
C VAL A 264 -1.53 22.28 -15.23
N PRO A 265 -1.14 22.16 -13.94
CA PRO A 265 -0.77 20.87 -13.40
C PRO A 265 -1.88 19.84 -13.54
N THR A 266 -1.60 18.71 -14.18
CA THR A 266 -2.53 17.61 -14.36
C THR A 266 -1.91 16.33 -13.83
N TYR A 267 -2.59 15.67 -12.88
CA TYR A 267 -2.06 14.53 -12.14
C TYR A 267 -2.64 13.18 -12.60
N ASP A 268 -3.63 13.21 -13.48
CA ASP A 268 -4.24 12.02 -14.10
C ASP A 268 -4.62 12.29 -15.55
N PHE A 269 -4.78 11.22 -16.33
CA PHE A 269 -5.08 11.33 -17.76
C PHE A 269 -6.46 11.97 -18.07
N ASN A 270 -7.46 11.77 -17.20
CA ASN A 270 -8.79 12.35 -17.43
C ASN A 270 -8.75 13.88 -17.29
N SER A 271 -8.05 14.37 -16.27
CA SER A 271 -7.83 15.81 -16.06
C SER A 271 -7.05 16.43 -17.21
N LEU A 272 -6.00 15.74 -17.69
CA LEU A 272 -5.23 16.19 -18.86
C LEU A 272 -6.12 16.27 -20.11
N LEU A 273 -6.87 15.21 -20.42
CA LEU A 273 -7.76 15.17 -21.59
C LEU A 273 -8.88 16.23 -21.52
N LYS A 274 -9.43 16.46 -20.32
CA LYS A 274 -10.43 17.52 -20.12
C LYS A 274 -9.84 18.89 -20.44
N TYR A 275 -8.68 19.21 -19.88
CA TYR A 275 -8.00 20.47 -20.12
C TYR A 275 -7.69 20.69 -21.62
N LEU A 276 -7.18 19.66 -22.31
CA LEU A 276 -6.85 19.77 -23.74
C LEU A 276 -8.08 20.05 -24.61
N LYS A 277 -9.23 19.44 -24.30
CA LYS A 277 -10.50 19.74 -25.00
C LYS A 277 -10.98 21.17 -24.77
N GLU A 278 -10.73 21.73 -23.58
CA GLU A 278 -11.08 23.12 -23.27
C GLU A 278 -10.18 24.14 -24.00
N VAL A 279 -8.94 23.76 -24.32
CA VAL A 279 -7.99 24.64 -25.05
C VAL A 279 -8.21 24.58 -26.58
N GLU A 280 -8.73 23.43 -27.09
CA GLU A 280 -9.07 23.31 -28.55
C GLU A 280 -10.40 23.99 -28.93
N ALA A 281 -11.27 24.32 -27.98
CA ALA A 281 -12.58 24.94 -28.20
C ALA A 281 -12.50 26.47 -28.20
#